data_7b6bca6dda6cf28b5b2bcb41c3559625
#
_entry.id   7b6bca6dda6cf28b5b2bcb41c3559625
#
_cell.length_a   1.000
_cell.length_b   1.000
_cell.length_c   1.000
_cell.angle_alpha   90.00
_cell.angle_beta   90.00
_cell.angle_gamma   90.00
#
_symmetry.space_group_name_H-M   'P 1'
#
loop_
_entity.id
_entity.type
_entity.pdbx_description
1 polymer ?
#
loop_
_entity_poly.entity_id
_entity_poly.type
_entity_poly.pdbx_seq_one_letter_code
_entity_poly.pdbx_strand_id
1 'polypeptide(L)'
;HMKDEKIIVLKSTVPVGTARKLQKVLQEHHVSNFGVASNPEFLPEGNAVERTRKPDRVVVGADTSEDFTMLRHVYPQFVNHVRIRYIETTPETAEAIKYVSNTLLLTYISFWNGVGGRLAETFDNIDMAQLKLGVTADERISKWGSYVSNGAGGSCFGKDIQSLTYQ
;
A
#
# COMPACT_ATOMS: atom_id res chain seq x y z
N HIS A 1 -29.78 -5.03 8.56
CA HIS A 1 -30.03 -4.81 9.99
C HIS A 1 -28.81 -5.25 10.80
N MET A 2 -28.01 -4.27 11.24
CA MET A 2 -26.88 -4.51 12.14
C MET A 2 -27.43 -4.47 13.58
N LYS A 3 -27.73 -5.64 14.16
CA LYS A 3 -28.24 -5.75 15.54
C LYS A 3 -27.12 -5.89 16.57
N ASP A 4 -25.98 -6.41 16.14
CA ASP A 4 -24.82 -6.61 16.98
C ASP A 4 -23.73 -5.61 16.58
N GLU A 5 -22.73 -5.42 17.42
CA GLU A 5 -21.55 -4.65 17.12
C GLU A 5 -20.85 -5.19 15.87
N LYS A 6 -20.59 -4.31 14.91
CA LYS A 6 -19.99 -4.65 13.61
C LYS A 6 -18.85 -3.70 13.30
N ILE A 7 -17.85 -4.21 12.61
CA ILE A 7 -16.80 -3.37 12.01
C ILE A 7 -16.92 -3.43 10.48
N ILE A 8 -16.95 -2.25 9.87
CA ILE A 8 -16.93 -2.10 8.40
C ILE A 8 -15.49 -1.84 8.00
N VAL A 9 -14.93 -2.73 7.21
CA VAL A 9 -13.52 -2.66 6.82
C VAL A 9 -13.38 -2.25 5.36
N LEU A 10 -12.76 -1.10 5.12
CA LEU A 10 -12.38 -0.65 3.79
C LEU A 10 -11.09 -1.37 3.38
N LYS A 11 -11.23 -2.35 2.51
CA LYS A 11 -10.12 -3.18 2.04
C LYS A 11 -9.50 -2.66 0.74
N SER A 12 -10.29 -1.99 -0.09
CA SER A 12 -9.86 -1.39 -1.36
C SER A 12 -8.98 -0.16 -1.12
N THR A 13 -8.15 0.19 -2.10
CA THR A 13 -7.45 1.47 -2.13
C THR A 13 -8.47 2.60 -2.34
N VAL A 14 -8.60 3.47 -1.36
CA VAL A 14 -9.56 4.57 -1.32
C VAL A 14 -8.83 5.88 -1.00
N PRO A 15 -9.33 7.05 -1.44
CA PRO A 15 -8.79 8.36 -1.08
C PRO A 15 -8.66 8.53 0.44
N VAL A 16 -7.63 9.26 0.88
CA VAL A 16 -7.42 9.56 2.30
C VAL A 16 -8.63 10.30 2.86
N GLY A 17 -9.10 9.87 4.02
CA GLY A 17 -10.31 10.39 4.66
C GLY A 17 -11.61 9.68 4.23
N THR A 18 -11.55 8.62 3.43
CA THR A 18 -12.74 7.88 3.00
C THR A 18 -13.42 7.17 4.20
N ALA A 19 -12.66 6.61 5.13
CA ALA A 19 -13.22 6.00 6.34
C ALA A 19 -14.01 7.03 7.15
N ARG A 20 -13.51 8.26 7.29
CA ARG A 20 -14.23 9.35 7.97
C ARG A 20 -15.51 9.75 7.28
N LYS A 21 -15.48 9.85 5.94
CA LYS A 21 -16.69 10.15 5.16
C LYS A 21 -17.74 9.06 5.35
N LEU A 22 -17.32 7.78 5.31
CA LEU A 22 -18.24 6.66 5.54
C LEU A 22 -18.82 6.69 6.96
N GLN A 23 -17.99 6.90 7.96
CA GLN A 23 -18.41 7.01 9.36
C GLN A 23 -19.48 8.10 9.54
N LYS A 24 -19.23 9.29 8.94
CA LYS A 24 -20.19 10.41 8.98
C LYS A 24 -21.53 10.04 8.33
N VAL A 25 -21.50 9.45 7.12
CA VAL A 25 -22.72 9.01 6.43
C VAL A 25 -23.51 8.02 7.26
N LEU A 26 -22.85 7.04 7.89
CA LEU A 26 -23.54 6.04 8.73
C LEU A 26 -24.18 6.70 9.96
N GLN A 27 -23.51 7.66 10.59
CA GLN A 27 -24.05 8.44 11.72
C GLN A 27 -25.28 9.27 11.30
N GLU A 28 -25.21 9.96 10.16
CA GLU A 28 -26.34 10.72 9.60
C GLU A 28 -27.56 9.86 9.30
N HIS A 29 -27.34 8.60 8.94
CA HIS A 29 -28.40 7.61 8.73
C HIS A 29 -28.79 6.83 10.01
N HIS A 30 -28.40 7.34 11.18
CA HIS A 30 -28.73 6.75 12.48
C HIS A 30 -28.34 5.27 12.62
N VAL A 31 -27.28 4.83 11.92
CA VAL A 31 -26.68 3.51 12.13
C VAL A 31 -25.91 3.56 13.44
N SER A 32 -26.20 2.62 14.33
CA SER A 32 -25.52 2.49 15.64
C SER A 32 -24.73 1.17 15.71
N ASN A 33 -23.88 1.04 16.71
CA ASN A 33 -23.10 -0.17 16.99
C ASN A 33 -22.20 -0.61 15.83
N PHE A 34 -21.45 0.34 15.25
CA PHE A 34 -20.50 0.05 14.18
C PHE A 34 -19.14 0.72 14.43
N GLY A 35 -18.08 0.04 14.05
CA GLY A 35 -16.76 0.62 13.80
C GLY A 35 -16.50 0.79 12.31
N VAL A 36 -15.59 1.67 11.94
CA VAL A 36 -15.08 1.80 10.56
C VAL A 36 -13.57 1.72 10.59
N ALA A 37 -13.01 0.83 9.78
CA ALA A 37 -11.58 0.66 9.69
C ALA A 37 -11.09 0.68 8.23
N SER A 38 -9.84 1.11 8.03
CA SER A 38 -9.11 1.01 6.78
C SER A 38 -8.06 -0.09 6.90
N ASN A 39 -8.10 -1.06 5.99
CA ASN A 39 -7.14 -2.16 5.93
C ASN A 39 -6.69 -2.40 4.49
N PRO A 40 -5.86 -1.51 3.93
CA PRO A 40 -5.41 -1.62 2.55
C PRO A 40 -4.61 -2.90 2.32
N GLU A 41 -4.64 -3.40 1.08
CA GLU A 41 -3.83 -4.51 0.62
C GLU A 41 -2.54 -4.01 -0.07
N PHE A 42 -1.50 -4.86 -0.09
CA PHE A 42 -0.20 -4.58 -0.72
C PHE A 42 0.22 -5.76 -1.61
N LEU A 43 -0.71 -6.22 -2.45
CA LEU A 43 -0.54 -7.41 -3.27
C LEU A 43 0.09 -7.03 -4.61
N PRO A 44 1.28 -7.57 -4.96
CA PRO A 44 1.83 -7.40 -6.29
C PRO A 44 1.04 -8.25 -7.29
N GLU A 45 0.87 -7.72 -8.49
CA GLU A 45 0.26 -8.43 -9.61
C GLU A 45 1.04 -9.72 -9.90
N GLY A 46 0.31 -10.81 -10.19
CA GLY A 46 0.90 -12.12 -10.47
C GLY A 46 1.26 -12.96 -9.24
N ASN A 47 1.30 -12.40 -8.02
CA ASN A 47 1.66 -13.14 -6.80
C ASN A 47 0.72 -12.90 -5.60
N ALA A 48 -0.56 -12.63 -5.89
CA ALA A 48 -1.53 -12.24 -4.87
C ALA A 48 -1.78 -13.32 -3.80
N VAL A 49 -1.91 -14.59 -4.19
CA VAL A 49 -2.23 -15.69 -3.27
C VAL A 49 -1.11 -15.90 -2.25
N GLU A 50 0.15 -15.96 -2.70
CA GLU A 50 1.29 -16.14 -1.81
C GLU A 50 1.44 -14.94 -0.88
N ARG A 51 1.32 -13.72 -1.40
CA ARG A 51 1.42 -12.49 -0.61
C ARG A 51 0.26 -12.28 0.36
N THR A 52 -0.89 -12.87 0.10
CA THR A 52 -1.98 -12.91 1.08
C THR A 52 -1.65 -13.85 2.25
N ARG A 53 -1.02 -14.98 1.96
CA ARG A 53 -0.62 -15.96 2.99
C ARG A 53 0.61 -15.54 3.80
N LYS A 54 1.54 -14.82 3.16
CA LYS A 54 2.79 -14.35 3.74
C LYS A 54 3.03 -12.89 3.36
N PRO A 55 2.24 -11.95 3.90
CA PRO A 55 2.42 -10.53 3.62
C PRO A 55 3.71 -9.99 4.29
N ASP A 56 4.31 -8.96 3.72
CA ASP A 56 5.40 -8.24 4.37
C ASP A 56 4.88 -7.43 5.58
N ARG A 57 3.65 -6.94 5.48
CA ARG A 57 2.96 -6.18 6.51
C ARG A 57 1.44 -6.31 6.43
N VAL A 58 0.79 -6.14 7.56
CA VAL A 58 -0.65 -5.89 7.67
C VAL A 58 -0.83 -4.52 8.30
N VAL A 59 -1.56 -3.63 7.65
CA VAL A 59 -1.86 -2.28 8.17
C VAL A 59 -3.34 -2.20 8.47
N VAL A 60 -3.68 -1.82 9.68
CA VAL A 60 -5.06 -1.61 10.12
C VAL A 60 -5.18 -0.22 10.73
N GLY A 61 -6.09 0.58 10.20
CA GLY A 61 -6.41 1.90 10.73
C GLY A 61 -7.81 1.88 11.34
N ALA A 62 -7.90 2.19 12.61
CA ALA A 62 -9.16 2.27 13.35
C ALA A 62 -9.08 3.33 14.45
N ASP A 63 -10.21 3.59 15.14
CA ASP A 63 -10.30 4.63 16.16
C ASP A 63 -10.30 4.08 17.57
N THR A 64 -10.83 2.89 17.78
CA THR A 64 -11.06 2.34 19.12
C THR A 64 -10.25 1.06 19.37
N SER A 65 -9.99 0.77 20.65
CA SER A 65 -9.35 -0.47 21.08
C SER A 65 -10.18 -1.70 20.76
N GLU A 66 -11.49 -1.55 20.75
CA GLU A 66 -12.46 -2.58 20.42
C GLU A 66 -12.36 -2.95 18.94
N ASP A 67 -12.28 -1.96 18.04
CA ASP A 67 -12.08 -2.17 16.60
C ASP A 67 -10.77 -2.91 16.33
N PHE A 68 -9.67 -2.50 16.97
CA PHE A 68 -8.39 -3.21 16.85
C PHE A 68 -8.47 -4.63 17.37
N THR A 69 -9.19 -4.86 18.46
CA THR A 69 -9.37 -6.21 19.00
C THR A 69 -10.13 -7.10 18.00
N MET A 70 -11.20 -6.61 17.40
CA MET A 70 -11.90 -7.33 16.34
C MET A 70 -10.99 -7.65 15.15
N LEU A 71 -10.18 -6.68 14.70
CA LEU A 71 -9.26 -6.88 13.58
C LEU A 71 -8.11 -7.86 13.89
N ARG A 72 -7.62 -7.89 15.13
CA ARG A 72 -6.65 -8.90 15.58
C ARG A 72 -7.23 -10.32 15.49
N HIS A 73 -8.51 -10.51 15.73
CA HIS A 73 -9.17 -11.81 15.55
C HIS A 73 -9.31 -12.21 14.07
N VAL A 74 -9.33 -11.27 13.15
CA VAL A 74 -9.29 -11.56 11.70
C VAL A 74 -7.91 -12.00 11.24
N TYR A 75 -6.85 -11.48 11.89
CA TYR A 75 -5.45 -11.72 11.49
C TYR A 75 -4.59 -12.33 12.61
N PRO A 76 -5.08 -13.31 13.37
CA PRO A 76 -4.37 -13.81 14.57
C PRO A 76 -2.98 -14.34 14.26
N GLN A 77 -2.77 -14.92 13.07
CA GLN A 77 -1.50 -15.47 12.62
C GLN A 77 -0.44 -14.39 12.32
N PHE A 78 -0.83 -13.13 12.20
CA PHE A 78 0.09 -12.03 11.84
C PHE A 78 0.39 -11.08 13.00
N VAL A 79 -0.46 -11.01 14.02
CA VAL A 79 -0.37 -10.02 15.13
C VAL A 79 0.98 -10.09 15.85
N ASN A 80 1.50 -11.31 16.12
CA ASN A 80 2.77 -11.52 16.81
C ASN A 80 3.81 -12.23 15.91
N HIS A 81 3.70 -12.08 14.61
CA HIS A 81 4.59 -12.78 13.70
C HIS A 81 5.97 -12.13 13.63
N VAL A 82 7.05 -12.89 13.76
CA VAL A 82 8.43 -12.38 13.85
C VAL A 82 8.86 -11.58 12.61
N ARG A 83 8.36 -11.95 11.43
CA ARG A 83 8.78 -11.35 10.13
C ARG A 83 7.73 -10.44 9.52
N ILE A 84 6.46 -10.53 9.95
CA ILE A 84 5.36 -9.74 9.39
C ILE A 84 5.10 -8.58 10.32
N ARG A 85 5.12 -7.36 9.79
CA ARG A 85 4.79 -6.16 10.55
C ARG A 85 3.27 -6.00 10.63
N TYR A 86 2.68 -6.18 11.81
CA TYR A 86 1.31 -5.81 12.09
C TYR A 86 1.30 -4.38 12.65
N ILE A 87 0.65 -3.46 11.93
CA ILE A 87 0.72 -2.01 12.20
C ILE A 87 -0.70 -1.52 12.49
N GLU A 88 -0.91 -1.02 13.70
CA GLU A 88 -2.14 -0.35 14.13
C GLU A 88 -1.93 1.17 14.07
N THR A 89 -2.86 1.89 13.46
CA THR A 89 -2.75 3.33 13.24
C THR A 89 -4.14 3.97 13.03
N THR A 90 -4.19 5.26 12.71
CA THR A 90 -5.44 5.93 12.33
C THR A 90 -5.91 5.50 10.94
N PRO A 91 -7.21 5.57 10.64
CA PRO A 91 -7.73 5.24 9.31
C PRO A 91 -7.04 6.03 8.20
N GLU A 92 -6.83 7.33 8.39
CA GLU A 92 -6.18 8.20 7.41
C GLU A 92 -4.72 7.79 7.16
N THR A 93 -3.99 7.43 8.22
CA THR A 93 -2.61 6.96 8.07
C THR A 93 -2.56 5.63 7.32
N ALA A 94 -3.48 4.71 7.59
CA ALA A 94 -3.56 3.43 6.87
C ALA A 94 -3.85 3.65 5.37
N GLU A 95 -4.78 4.54 5.03
CA GLU A 95 -5.09 4.94 3.67
C GLU A 95 -3.88 5.58 2.98
N ALA A 96 -3.21 6.53 3.66
CA ALA A 96 -2.03 7.23 3.14
C ALA A 96 -0.84 6.27 2.90
N ILE A 97 -0.60 5.29 3.76
CA ILE A 97 0.49 4.30 3.60
C ILE A 97 0.37 3.59 2.24
N LYS A 98 -0.84 3.26 1.80
CA LYS A 98 -1.05 2.61 0.50
C LYS A 98 -0.62 3.51 -0.66
N TYR A 99 -1.07 4.77 -0.67
CA TYR A 99 -0.73 5.74 -1.72
C TYR A 99 0.77 6.04 -1.76
N VAL A 100 1.35 6.34 -0.61
CA VAL A 100 2.78 6.65 -0.52
C VAL A 100 3.62 5.46 -0.97
N SER A 101 3.25 4.24 -0.57
CA SER A 101 3.95 3.02 -1.02
C SER A 101 3.91 2.88 -2.53
N ASN A 102 2.72 2.97 -3.16
CA ASN A 102 2.57 2.81 -4.60
C ASN A 102 3.27 3.92 -5.39
N THR A 103 3.19 5.17 -4.92
CA THR A 103 3.87 6.30 -5.55
C THR A 103 5.38 6.16 -5.48
N LEU A 104 5.93 5.71 -4.35
CA LEU A 104 7.37 5.48 -4.19
C LEU A 104 7.86 4.37 -5.13
N LEU A 105 7.12 3.25 -5.21
CA LEU A 105 7.43 2.16 -6.14
C LEU A 105 7.45 2.64 -7.59
N LEU A 106 6.46 3.44 -7.99
CA LEU A 106 6.40 4.01 -9.33
C LEU A 106 7.53 5.00 -9.58
N THR A 107 7.88 5.84 -8.60
CA THR A 107 9.01 6.77 -8.71
C THR A 107 10.32 6.03 -8.98
N TYR A 108 10.55 4.91 -8.29
CA TYR A 108 11.72 4.06 -8.54
C TYR A 108 11.78 3.56 -9.98
N ILE A 109 10.69 2.97 -10.48
CA ILE A 109 10.62 2.46 -11.86
C ILE A 109 10.81 3.61 -12.86
N SER A 110 10.16 4.75 -12.63
CA SER A 110 10.25 5.92 -13.51
C SER A 110 11.66 6.52 -13.53
N PHE A 111 12.33 6.56 -12.38
CA PHE A 111 13.73 7.01 -12.30
C PHE A 111 14.66 6.14 -13.13
N TRP A 112 14.60 4.81 -12.98
CA TRP A 112 15.45 3.90 -13.72
C TRP A 112 15.18 3.93 -15.24
N ASN A 113 13.91 4.06 -15.65
CA ASN A 113 13.56 4.23 -17.07
C ASN A 113 14.01 5.60 -17.60
N GLY A 114 13.78 6.67 -16.83
CA GLY A 114 14.09 8.05 -17.25
C GLY A 114 15.59 8.36 -17.25
N VAL A 115 16.30 7.89 -16.23
CA VAL A 115 17.75 8.20 -16.09
C VAL A 115 18.60 7.05 -16.61
N GLY A 116 18.44 5.85 -16.07
CA GLY A 116 19.23 4.68 -16.46
C GLY A 116 19.03 4.30 -17.93
N GLY A 117 17.77 4.25 -18.38
CA GLY A 117 17.44 3.94 -19.77
C GLY A 117 18.00 4.96 -20.75
N ARG A 118 17.84 6.27 -20.46
CA ARG A 118 18.39 7.32 -21.32
C ARG A 118 19.92 7.31 -21.40
N LEU A 119 20.59 6.99 -20.30
CA LEU A 119 22.05 6.85 -20.34
C LEU A 119 22.47 5.71 -21.25
N ALA A 120 21.79 4.55 -21.18
CA ALA A 120 22.05 3.42 -22.04
C ALA A 120 21.71 3.68 -23.52
N GLU A 121 20.70 4.50 -23.82
CA GLU A 121 20.38 4.95 -25.18
C GLU A 121 21.39 5.96 -25.74
N THR A 122 22.01 6.75 -24.87
CA THR A 122 22.93 7.83 -25.28
C THR A 122 24.37 7.36 -25.43
N PHE A 123 24.76 6.36 -24.67
CA PHE A 123 26.15 5.87 -24.60
C PHE A 123 26.21 4.36 -24.87
N ASP A 124 26.76 3.97 -26.00
CA ASP A 124 26.82 2.57 -26.47
C ASP A 124 27.52 1.59 -25.51
N ASN A 125 28.35 2.08 -24.59
CA ASN A 125 29.18 1.26 -23.69
C ASN A 125 28.64 1.21 -22.24
N ILE A 126 27.40 1.65 -21.99
CA ILE A 126 26.78 1.51 -20.68
C ILE A 126 26.25 0.08 -20.48
N ASP A 127 26.89 -0.68 -19.59
CA ASP A 127 26.38 -1.94 -19.11
C ASP A 127 25.36 -1.72 -17.98
N MET A 128 24.08 -1.90 -18.30
CA MET A 128 22.99 -1.70 -17.35
C MET A 128 23.03 -2.65 -16.14
N ALA A 129 23.58 -3.86 -16.30
CA ALA A 129 23.72 -4.78 -15.18
C ALA A 129 24.78 -4.29 -14.18
N GLN A 130 25.91 -3.80 -14.69
CA GLN A 130 26.97 -3.22 -13.85
C GLN A 130 26.54 -1.88 -13.25
N LEU A 131 25.84 -1.04 -14.00
CA LEU A 131 25.28 0.22 -13.49
C LEU A 131 24.33 -0.07 -12.31
N LYS A 132 23.40 -0.99 -12.48
CA LYS A 132 22.49 -1.42 -11.41
C LYS A 132 23.27 -1.96 -10.21
N LEU A 133 24.23 -2.87 -10.43
CA LEU A 133 25.03 -3.47 -9.36
C LEU A 133 25.78 -2.40 -8.58
N GLY A 134 26.46 -1.47 -9.27
CA GLY A 134 27.22 -0.40 -8.64
C GLY A 134 26.34 0.55 -7.82
N VAL A 135 25.22 1.01 -8.40
CA VAL A 135 24.31 1.92 -7.71
C VAL A 135 23.66 1.27 -6.50
N THR A 136 23.17 0.02 -6.63
CA THR A 136 22.48 -0.68 -5.55
C THR A 136 23.41 -1.40 -4.56
N ALA A 137 24.73 -1.21 -4.69
CA ALA A 137 25.71 -1.61 -3.67
C ALA A 137 25.63 -0.71 -2.43
N ASP A 138 25.14 0.52 -2.57
CA ASP A 138 24.82 1.38 -1.43
C ASP A 138 23.54 0.84 -0.73
N GLU A 139 23.65 0.48 0.55
CA GLU A 139 22.56 -0.10 1.35
C GLU A 139 21.34 0.83 1.48
N ARG A 140 21.51 2.13 1.26
CA ARG A 140 20.41 3.12 1.26
C ARG A 140 19.56 3.05 0.01
N ILE A 141 20.03 2.40 -1.05
CA ILE A 141 19.36 2.32 -2.35
C ILE A 141 18.73 0.94 -2.54
N SER A 142 17.42 0.94 -2.74
CA SER A 142 16.68 -0.31 -2.95
C SER A 142 17.08 -1.02 -4.24
N LYS A 143 17.26 -2.32 -4.17
CA LYS A 143 17.41 -3.19 -5.35
C LYS A 143 16.11 -3.39 -6.12
N TRP A 144 14.98 -3.12 -5.48
CA TRP A 144 13.67 -3.25 -6.09
C TRP A 144 13.43 -2.12 -7.10
N GLY A 145 12.84 -2.44 -8.24
CA GLY A 145 12.53 -1.46 -9.28
C GLY A 145 13.74 -0.95 -10.08
N SER A 146 14.97 -1.39 -9.75
CA SER A 146 16.20 -1.01 -10.45
C SER A 146 16.38 -1.80 -11.75
N TYR A 147 15.49 -1.56 -12.71
CA TYR A 147 15.54 -2.15 -14.05
C TYR A 147 14.92 -1.17 -15.06
N VAL A 148 15.35 -1.27 -16.31
CA VAL A 148 14.74 -0.56 -17.43
C VAL A 148 13.70 -1.48 -18.09
N SER A 149 12.54 -0.94 -18.36
CA SER A 149 11.40 -1.65 -18.95
C SER A 149 10.60 -0.68 -19.83
N ASN A 150 9.50 -1.13 -20.40
CA ASN A 150 8.59 -0.27 -21.17
C ASN A 150 7.82 0.76 -20.30
N GLY A 151 8.21 0.92 -19.05
CA GLY A 151 7.60 1.83 -18.09
C GLY A 151 6.83 1.11 -17.00
N ALA A 152 6.26 1.88 -16.08
CA ALA A 152 5.36 1.38 -15.06
C ALA A 152 3.92 1.47 -15.57
N GLY A 153 3.20 0.36 -15.53
CA GLY A 153 1.83 0.25 -16.00
C GLY A 153 0.93 -0.45 -14.98
N GLY A 154 -0.23 -0.87 -15.47
CA GLY A 154 -1.26 -1.51 -14.67
C GLY A 154 -2.31 -0.53 -14.14
N SER A 155 -3.46 -1.07 -13.77
CA SER A 155 -4.62 -0.30 -13.32
C SER A 155 -4.41 0.42 -11.98
N CYS A 156 -3.43 0.00 -11.18
CA CYS A 156 -3.24 0.49 -9.81
C CYS A 156 -2.46 1.80 -9.77
N PHE A 157 -1.29 1.88 -10.43
CA PHE A 157 -0.42 3.06 -10.33
C PHE A 157 -1.06 4.34 -10.91
N GLY A 158 -1.64 4.25 -12.11
CA GLY A 158 -2.27 5.42 -12.75
C GLY A 158 -3.45 5.97 -11.94
N LYS A 159 -4.31 5.10 -11.46
CA LYS A 159 -5.46 5.47 -10.63
C LYS A 159 -5.02 6.11 -9.30
N ASP A 160 -4.03 5.55 -8.62
CA ASP A 160 -3.59 6.02 -7.31
C ASP A 160 -2.93 7.41 -7.40
N ILE A 161 -2.12 7.64 -8.45
CA ILE A 161 -1.52 8.97 -8.69
C ILE A 161 -2.59 10.02 -9.00
N GLN A 162 -3.53 9.72 -9.89
CA GLN A 162 -4.63 10.63 -10.19
C GLN A 162 -5.41 10.98 -8.92
N SER A 163 -5.69 10.00 -8.06
CA SER A 163 -6.38 10.24 -6.80
C SER A 163 -5.61 11.19 -5.88
N LEU A 164 -4.28 11.07 -5.79
CA LEU A 164 -3.44 11.99 -5.01
C LEU A 164 -3.40 13.41 -5.57
N THR A 165 -3.51 13.57 -6.88
CA THR A 165 -3.49 14.88 -7.53
C THR A 165 -4.75 15.68 -7.24
N TYR A 166 -5.87 15.03 -6.92
CA TYR A 166 -7.16 15.64 -6.61
C TYR A 166 -7.45 15.80 -5.11
N GLN A 167 -6.54 15.43 -4.23
CA GLN A 167 -6.62 15.61 -2.77
C GLN A 167 -5.87 16.86 -2.30
#